data_4c6097999d467ea482a5819142d3d3e3
#
_entry.id   4c6097999d467ea482a5819142d3d3e3
#
_cell.length_a   1.000
_cell.length_b   1.000
_cell.length_c   1.000
_cell.angle_alpha   90.00
_cell.angle_beta   90.00
_cell.angle_gamma   90.00
#
_symmetry.space_group_name_H-M   'P 1'
#
loop_
_entity.id
_entity.type
_entity.pdbx_description
1 polymer ?
#
loop_
_entity_poly.entity_id
_entity_poly.type
_entity_poly.pdbx_seq_one_letter_code
_entity_poly.pdbx_strand_id
1 'polypeptide(L)'
;VDPPAASIERGCHCLLFGPEGSGKTTLLFQHALAFVKRDPDARVLFVCRRDAVEAAPPLLPQSAADLDAAQRISMKYITTDLDLCKLFSVMHLLPPNELPNLIVIDRLSSFFPDDTGAHGRHENQRGENYG
;
A
#
# COMPACT_ATOMS: atom_id res chain seq x y z
N VAL A 1 5.09 33.35 -9.55
CA VAL A 1 5.95 32.21 -9.40
C VAL A 1 5.25 31.13 -8.58
N ASP A 2 4.33 30.36 -9.19
CA ASP A 2 3.69 29.27 -8.46
C ASP A 2 3.76 27.94 -9.20
N PRO A 3 4.98 27.45 -9.51
CA PRO A 3 5.12 26.09 -10.06
C PRO A 3 4.70 24.98 -9.09
N PRO A 4 4.73 25.17 -7.75
CA PRO A 4 4.41 24.08 -6.83
C PRO A 4 2.98 23.57 -6.89
N ALA A 5 2.00 24.44 -7.17
CA ALA A 5 0.60 24.06 -7.22
C ALA A 5 0.30 23.03 -8.34
N ALA A 6 0.85 23.26 -9.51
CA ALA A 6 0.69 22.34 -10.65
C ALA A 6 1.38 21.00 -10.44
N SER A 7 2.46 20.98 -9.65
CA SER A 7 3.17 19.75 -9.31
C SER A 7 2.40 18.89 -8.31
N ILE A 8 1.68 19.52 -7.40
CA ILE A 8 0.84 18.84 -6.41
C ILE A 8 -0.35 18.15 -7.08
N GLU A 9 -0.93 18.81 -8.06
CA GLU A 9 -2.06 18.26 -8.82
C GLU A 9 -1.69 17.03 -9.64
N ARG A 10 -0.43 16.86 -9.97
CA ARG A 10 0.06 15.71 -10.74
C ARG A 10 0.39 14.48 -9.89
N GLY A 11 0.13 14.54 -8.63
CA GLY A 11 0.40 13.46 -7.71
C GLY A 11 1.80 13.52 -7.11
N CYS A 12 1.85 13.29 -5.83
CA CYS A 12 3.08 13.17 -5.06
C CYS A 12 3.27 11.70 -4.69
N HIS A 13 4.47 11.19 -4.90
CA HIS A 13 4.84 9.84 -4.50
C HIS A 13 5.80 9.92 -3.34
N CYS A 14 5.53 9.17 -2.28
CA CYS A 14 6.39 9.08 -1.11
C CYS A 14 6.68 7.62 -0.81
N LEU A 15 7.93 7.33 -0.48
CA LEU A 15 8.36 5.98 -0.14
C LEU A 15 8.95 5.99 1.27
N LEU A 16 8.40 5.15 2.14
CA LEU A 16 8.81 5.03 3.52
C LEU A 16 9.64 3.77 3.71
N PHE A 17 10.90 3.94 4.11
CA PHE A 17 11.82 2.86 4.38
C PHE A 17 12.07 2.69 5.88
N GLY A 18 12.37 1.48 6.27
CA GLY A 18 12.80 1.16 7.61
C GLY A 18 12.78 -0.35 7.86
N PRO A 19 13.43 -0.81 8.93
CA PRO A 19 13.42 -2.22 9.31
C PRO A 19 12.04 -2.68 9.75
N GLU A 20 11.81 -3.99 9.76
CA GLU A 20 10.59 -4.56 10.30
C GLU A 20 10.41 -4.16 11.77
N GLY A 21 9.15 -3.95 12.18
CA GLY A 21 8.84 -3.56 13.56
C GLY A 21 9.17 -2.13 13.92
N SER A 22 9.54 -1.29 12.95
CA SER A 22 9.87 0.13 13.20
C SER A 22 8.66 1.07 13.28
N GLY A 23 7.44 0.52 13.14
CA GLY A 23 6.22 1.31 13.23
C GLY A 23 5.76 1.92 11.90
N LYS A 24 6.26 1.44 10.76
CA LYS A 24 5.88 1.95 9.45
C LYS A 24 4.38 1.86 9.17
N THR A 25 3.76 0.73 9.49
CA THR A 25 2.32 0.53 9.29
C THR A 25 1.50 1.54 10.07
N THR A 26 1.86 1.79 11.32
CA THR A 26 1.22 2.79 12.16
C THR A 26 1.38 4.20 11.60
N LEU A 27 2.59 4.55 11.13
CA LEU A 27 2.85 5.84 10.49
C LEU A 27 2.04 6.03 9.21
N LEU A 28 1.95 4.99 8.40
CA LEU A 28 1.14 5.03 7.17
C LEU A 28 -0.34 5.23 7.49
N PHE A 29 -0.85 4.53 8.49
CA PHE A 29 -2.23 4.68 8.92
C PHE A 29 -2.51 6.07 9.48
N GLN A 30 -1.61 6.60 10.30
CA GLN A 30 -1.71 7.96 10.84
C GLN A 30 -1.67 9.01 9.72
N HIS A 31 -0.84 8.81 8.71
CA HIS A 31 -0.80 9.69 7.55
C HIS A 31 -2.12 9.67 6.77
N ALA A 32 -2.66 8.48 6.53
CA ALA A 32 -3.97 8.32 5.89
C ALA A 32 -5.07 9.02 6.68
N LEU A 33 -5.08 8.84 7.99
CA LEU A 33 -6.06 9.47 8.88
C LEU A 33 -5.95 11.00 8.85
N ALA A 34 -4.74 11.54 8.94
CA ALA A 34 -4.51 12.97 8.82
C ALA A 34 -4.96 13.53 7.48
N PHE A 35 -4.78 12.77 6.41
CA PHE A 35 -5.20 13.15 5.07
C PHE A 35 -6.71 13.30 4.97
N VAL A 36 -7.48 12.31 5.43
CA VAL A 36 -8.95 12.37 5.40
C VAL A 36 -9.53 13.37 6.38
N LYS A 37 -8.82 13.69 7.45
CA LYS A 37 -9.24 14.73 8.40
C LYS A 37 -9.11 16.14 7.82
N ARG A 38 -8.15 16.38 6.95
CA ARG A 38 -7.95 17.68 6.30
C ARG A 38 -8.98 17.96 5.22
N ASP A 39 -9.48 16.94 4.56
CA ASP A 39 -10.46 17.08 3.48
C ASP A 39 -11.63 16.13 3.75
N PRO A 40 -12.82 16.65 4.08
CA PRO A 40 -14.00 15.79 4.35
C PRO A 40 -14.47 14.95 3.18
N ASP A 41 -14.11 15.34 1.96
CA ASP A 41 -14.49 14.60 0.74
C ASP A 41 -13.40 13.61 0.30
N ALA A 42 -12.25 13.62 0.94
CA ALA A 42 -11.14 12.74 0.58
C ALA A 42 -11.42 11.28 0.95
N ARG A 43 -10.97 10.40 0.08
CA ARG A 43 -11.03 8.94 0.25
C ARG A 43 -9.64 8.37 0.13
N VAL A 44 -9.32 7.41 0.98
CA VAL A 44 -8.05 6.71 0.98
C VAL A 44 -8.27 5.23 0.74
N LEU A 45 -7.49 4.65 -0.13
CA LEU A 45 -7.36 3.21 -0.28
C LEU A 45 -6.09 2.75 0.41
N PHE A 46 -6.23 1.94 1.42
CA PHE A 46 -5.11 1.37 2.17
C PHE A 46 -4.95 -0.10 1.79
N VAL A 47 -3.88 -0.42 1.07
CA VAL A 47 -3.58 -1.76 0.58
C VAL A 47 -2.58 -2.42 1.51
N CYS A 48 -2.90 -3.59 2.00
CA CYS A 48 -2.07 -4.31 2.97
C CYS A 48 -2.27 -5.82 2.87
N ARG A 49 -1.43 -6.56 3.57
CA ARG A 49 -1.59 -8.00 3.74
C ARG A 49 -2.37 -8.26 5.03
N ARG A 50 -3.35 -9.16 4.96
CA ARG A 50 -4.16 -9.52 6.13
C ARG A 50 -3.31 -10.09 7.27
N ASP A 51 -2.40 -11.00 6.95
CA ASP A 51 -1.51 -11.63 7.93
C ASP A 51 -0.65 -10.58 8.67
N ALA A 52 -0.17 -9.58 7.96
CA ALA A 52 0.62 -8.51 8.55
C ALA A 52 -0.20 -7.63 9.51
N VAL A 53 -1.43 -7.30 9.14
CA VAL A 53 -2.31 -6.49 9.98
C VAL A 53 -2.79 -7.26 11.21
N GLU A 54 -3.08 -8.55 11.06
CA GLU A 54 -3.48 -9.40 12.18
C GLU A 54 -2.33 -9.63 13.17
N ALA A 55 -1.10 -9.74 12.69
CA ALA A 55 0.09 -9.91 13.53
C ALA A 55 0.46 -8.64 14.29
N ALA A 56 0.27 -7.47 13.69
CA ALA A 56 0.61 -6.17 14.27
C ALA A 56 -0.43 -5.14 13.85
N PRO A 57 -1.62 -5.14 14.49
CA PRO A 57 -2.66 -4.21 14.13
C PRO A 57 -2.23 -2.77 14.40
N PRO A 58 -2.59 -1.82 13.51
CA PRO A 58 -2.32 -0.41 13.75
C PRO A 58 -3.10 0.09 14.96
N LEU A 59 -2.58 1.14 15.60
CA LEU A 59 -3.28 1.78 16.71
C LEU A 59 -4.62 2.33 16.23
N LEU A 60 -5.67 1.95 16.93
CA LEU A 60 -7.02 2.38 16.60
C LEU A 60 -7.23 3.85 16.96
N PRO A 61 -8.04 4.58 16.16
CA PRO A 61 -8.44 5.94 16.50
C PRO A 61 -9.16 5.98 17.84
N GLN A 62 -8.84 6.98 18.66
CA GLN A 62 -9.37 7.09 20.01
C GLN A 62 -10.48 8.15 20.17
N SER A 63 -10.63 9.03 19.21
CA SER A 63 -11.66 10.06 19.24
C SER A 63 -12.81 9.75 18.30
N ALA A 64 -13.99 10.31 18.57
CA ALA A 64 -15.14 10.19 17.69
C ALA A 64 -14.87 10.79 16.31
N ALA A 65 -14.13 11.89 16.25
CA ALA A 65 -13.72 12.53 14.99
C ALA A 65 -12.79 11.62 14.17
N ASP A 66 -11.89 10.90 14.84
CA ASP A 66 -10.99 9.96 14.18
C ASP A 66 -11.76 8.73 13.63
N LEU A 67 -12.75 8.27 14.37
CA LEU A 67 -13.61 7.16 13.93
C LEU A 67 -14.41 7.55 12.68
N ASP A 68 -14.95 8.75 12.64
CA ASP A 68 -15.65 9.26 11.48
C ASP A 68 -14.73 9.38 10.26
N ALA A 69 -13.56 9.95 10.45
CA ALA A 69 -12.55 10.06 9.41
C ALA A 69 -12.07 8.69 8.91
N ALA A 70 -11.89 7.73 9.81
CA ALA A 70 -11.43 6.38 9.48
C ALA A 70 -12.42 5.62 8.58
N GLN A 71 -13.70 5.96 8.59
CA GLN A 71 -14.70 5.35 7.70
C GLN A 71 -14.44 5.66 6.22
N ARG A 72 -13.67 6.71 5.93
CA ARG A 72 -13.29 7.08 4.56
C ARG A 72 -11.98 6.45 4.11
N ILE A 73 -11.36 5.63 4.97
CA ILE A 73 -10.21 4.80 4.65
C ILE A 73 -10.70 3.39 4.35
N SER A 74 -10.63 2.99 3.09
CA SER A 74 -11.00 1.65 2.67
C SER A 74 -9.79 0.73 2.76
N MET A 75 -9.89 -0.32 3.55
CA MET A 75 -8.85 -1.34 3.67
C MET A 75 -9.03 -2.38 2.58
N LYS A 76 -7.96 -2.66 1.83
CA LYS A 76 -7.94 -3.71 0.83
C LYS A 76 -6.85 -4.72 1.16
N TYR A 77 -7.27 -5.94 1.41
CA TYR A 77 -6.34 -7.04 1.71
C TYR A 77 -6.01 -7.79 0.42
N ILE A 78 -4.73 -7.85 0.10
CA ILE A 78 -4.21 -8.59 -1.05
C ILE A 78 -3.07 -9.50 -0.61
N THR A 79 -2.79 -10.53 -1.39
CA THR A 79 -1.82 -11.57 -1.03
C THR A 79 -0.66 -11.63 -2.02
N THR A 80 -0.92 -11.38 -3.30
CA THR A 80 0.04 -11.58 -4.38
C THR A 80 0.25 -10.30 -5.19
N ASP A 81 1.36 -10.25 -5.92
CA ASP A 81 1.64 -9.20 -6.90
C ASP A 81 0.58 -9.14 -8.00
N LEU A 82 0.08 -10.30 -8.42
CA LEU A 82 -0.99 -10.38 -9.42
C LEU A 82 -2.27 -9.70 -8.93
N ASP A 83 -2.64 -9.90 -7.66
CA ASP A 83 -3.80 -9.25 -7.06
C ASP A 83 -3.62 -7.73 -7.00
N LEU A 84 -2.40 -7.29 -6.71
CA LEU A 84 -2.05 -5.87 -6.73
C LEU A 84 -2.21 -5.29 -8.14
N CYS A 85 -1.70 -5.97 -9.15
CA CYS A 85 -1.85 -5.56 -10.56
C CYS A 85 -3.30 -5.51 -10.99
N LYS A 86 -4.11 -6.50 -10.59
CA LYS A 86 -5.56 -6.52 -10.86
C LYS A 86 -6.27 -5.34 -10.22
N LEU A 87 -5.92 -5.01 -8.99
CA LEU A 87 -6.50 -3.87 -8.29
C LEU A 87 -6.27 -2.56 -9.07
N PHE A 88 -5.04 -2.31 -9.51
CA PHE A 88 -4.72 -1.12 -10.27
C PHE A 88 -5.33 -1.13 -11.67
N SER A 89 -5.42 -2.29 -12.32
CA SER A 89 -5.96 -2.39 -13.67
C SER A 89 -7.45 -2.07 -13.77
N VAL A 90 -8.21 -2.21 -12.68
CA VAL A 90 -9.65 -1.90 -12.67
C VAL A 90 -9.96 -0.48 -12.18
N MET A 91 -8.99 0.24 -11.66
CA MET A 91 -9.22 1.59 -11.12
C MET A 91 -9.73 2.58 -12.15
N HIS A 92 -9.28 2.48 -13.39
CA HIS A 92 -9.73 3.36 -14.47
C HIS A 92 -11.21 3.15 -14.83
N LEU A 93 -11.81 2.04 -14.40
CA LEU A 93 -13.22 1.74 -14.63
C LEU A 93 -14.12 2.37 -13.57
N LEU A 94 -13.56 2.87 -12.48
CA LEU A 94 -14.34 3.50 -11.42
C LEU A 94 -14.78 4.91 -11.83
N PRO A 95 -15.99 5.32 -11.42
CA PRO A 95 -16.41 6.72 -11.57
C PRO A 95 -15.46 7.66 -10.82
N PRO A 96 -15.26 8.90 -11.29
CA PRO A 96 -14.34 9.85 -10.63
C PRO A 96 -14.62 10.09 -9.16
N ASN A 97 -15.88 10.01 -8.73
CA ASN A 97 -16.28 10.20 -7.34
C ASN A 97 -15.99 8.99 -6.44
N GLU A 98 -15.66 7.83 -7.03
CA GLU A 98 -15.28 6.62 -6.31
C GLU A 98 -13.77 6.38 -6.29
N LEU A 99 -13.02 7.14 -7.08
CA LEU A 99 -11.56 7.05 -7.09
C LEU A 99 -10.98 7.56 -5.76
N PRO A 100 -9.99 6.84 -5.21
CA PRO A 100 -9.31 7.34 -4.02
C PRO A 100 -8.44 8.55 -4.36
N ASN A 101 -8.33 9.48 -3.41
CA ASN A 101 -7.45 10.63 -3.50
C ASN A 101 -6.02 10.28 -3.07
N LEU A 102 -5.89 9.26 -2.24
CA LEU A 102 -4.62 8.74 -1.77
C LEU A 102 -4.65 7.21 -1.78
N ILE A 103 -3.59 6.62 -2.28
CA ILE A 103 -3.37 5.16 -2.20
C ILE A 103 -2.15 4.92 -1.33
N VAL A 104 -2.33 4.14 -0.28
CA VAL A 104 -1.27 3.70 0.63
C VAL A 104 -1.05 2.21 0.42
N ILE A 105 0.18 1.81 0.19
CA ILE A 105 0.56 0.40 0.04
C ILE A 105 1.55 0.07 1.14
N ASP A 106 1.11 -0.75 2.09
CA ASP A 106 1.96 -1.23 3.17
C ASP A 106 2.74 -2.45 2.74
N ARG A 107 4.03 -2.47 3.05
CA ARG A 107 4.94 -3.59 2.73
C ARG A 107 4.96 -3.93 1.24
N LEU A 108 5.14 -2.92 0.40
CA LEU A 108 5.14 -3.08 -1.05
C LEU A 108 6.10 -4.18 -1.52
N SER A 109 7.30 -4.26 -0.94
CA SER A 109 8.30 -5.27 -1.28
C SER A 109 7.85 -6.71 -1.03
N SER A 110 6.91 -6.93 -0.11
CA SER A 110 6.39 -8.27 0.18
C SER A 110 5.57 -8.89 -0.95
N PHE A 111 5.05 -8.05 -1.86
CA PHE A 111 4.30 -8.51 -3.03
C PHE A 111 5.21 -8.93 -4.19
N PHE A 112 6.49 -8.58 -4.14
CA PHE A 112 7.47 -8.87 -5.18
C PHE A 112 8.67 -9.59 -4.54
N PRO A 113 8.52 -10.90 -4.22
CA PRO A 113 9.63 -11.66 -3.64
C PRO A 113 10.80 -11.75 -4.61
N ASP A 114 12.03 -11.66 -4.09
CA ASP A 114 13.24 -11.76 -4.89
C ASP A 114 13.35 -13.12 -5.57
N ASP A 115 13.45 -13.12 -6.87
CA ASP A 115 13.66 -14.31 -7.70
C ASP A 115 15.08 -14.91 -7.57
N THR A 116 15.92 -14.33 -6.73
CA THR A 116 17.32 -14.74 -6.58
C THR A 116 17.50 -16.18 -6.08
N GLY A 117 16.46 -16.76 -5.49
CA GLY A 117 16.49 -18.16 -5.05
C GLY A 117 16.08 -19.19 -6.11
N ALA A 118 15.40 -18.77 -7.17
CA ALA A 118 14.89 -19.68 -8.19
C ALA A 118 15.91 -19.99 -9.29
N HIS A 119 16.81 -19.05 -9.61
CA HIS A 119 17.84 -19.26 -10.62
C HIS A 119 18.96 -20.19 -10.16
N GLY A 120 19.22 -20.29 -8.86
CA GLY A 120 20.24 -21.19 -8.32
C GLY A 120 19.86 -22.67 -8.32
N ARG A 121 18.57 -22.99 -8.44
CA ARG A 121 18.11 -24.39 -8.44
C ARG A 121 18.07 -25.02 -9.83
N HIS A 122 17.96 -24.21 -10.88
CA HIS A 122 17.89 -24.73 -12.24
C HIS A 122 19.28 -25.04 -12.83
N GLU A 123 20.32 -24.39 -12.37
CA GLU A 123 21.67 -24.66 -12.85
C GLU A 123 22.28 -25.96 -12.29
N ASN A 124 21.85 -26.35 -11.09
CA ASN A 124 22.37 -27.56 -10.46
C ASN A 124 21.73 -28.87 -10.98
N GLN A 125 20.61 -28.79 -11.70
CA GLN A 125 19.97 -29.97 -12.28
C GLN A 125 20.46 -30.29 -13.70
N ARG A 126 21.18 -29.41 -14.35
CA ARG A 126 21.77 -29.66 -15.68
C ARG A 126 23.13 -30.31 -15.65
N GLY A 127 23.76 -30.36 -14.48
CA GLY A 127 25.10 -30.95 -14.32
C GLY A 127 25.14 -32.46 -14.08
N GLU A 128 24.01 -33.11 -13.79
CA GLU A 128 24.00 -34.53 -13.40
C GLU A 128 23.59 -35.52 -14.49
N ASN A 129 23.34 -35.07 -15.71
CA ASN A 129 22.90 -35.96 -16.80
C ASN A 129 23.93 -36.23 -17.87
N TYR A 130 25.22 -36.05 -17.58
CA TYR A 130 26.32 -36.49 -18.44
C TYR A 130 27.34 -37.28 -17.61
N GLY A 131 26.98 -38.49 -17.31
CA GLY A 131 27.86 -39.49 -16.71
C GLY A 131 27.62 -40.82 -17.35
#